data_ff5463ed138c3cdfcfe01003f48de3fb
#
_entry.id   ff5463ed138c3cdfcfe01003f48de3fb
#
_cell.length_a   1.000
_cell.length_b   1.000
_cell.length_c   1.000
_cell.angle_alpha   90.00
_cell.angle_beta   90.00
_cell.angle_gamma   90.00
#
_symmetry.space_group_name_H-M   'P 1'
#
loop_
_entity.id
_entity.type
_entity.pdbx_description
1 polymer ?
#
loop_
_entity_poly.entity_id
_entity_poly.type
_entity_poly.pdbx_seq_one_letter_code
_entity_poly.pdbx_strand_id
1 'polypeptide(L)'
;MNIAVLAGHLAFGLIAFSFLVKDILWLRIVSILASSFSVFYNWFIPADPMWLAINWNFVFISLNLYHIAIIIYEKRPVHMNPKNTELYETMFNKLSPVEYLKITKIAEWKVFKAGEVMIEQHGPVTNLILVYNGTVNVIVGDDKVAELKDGQFVGEMSFLTEKPATATCLAKYDTECVVWHQPEFKELLKRNPSLYYTIQSLLTNQLVGYSNKGK
;
A
#
# COMPACT_ATOMS: atom_id res chain seq x y z
N MET A 1 1.11 -43.12 -27.81
CA MET A 1 1.95 -42.04 -27.27
C MET A 1 2.10 -42.26 -25.77
N ASN A 2 3.30 -42.38 -25.26
CA ASN A 2 3.51 -42.62 -23.82
C ASN A 2 3.01 -41.41 -23.01
N ILE A 3 2.18 -41.64 -21.99
CA ILE A 3 1.59 -40.58 -21.14
C ILE A 3 2.67 -39.66 -20.55
N ALA A 4 3.83 -40.20 -20.20
CA ALA A 4 4.92 -39.45 -19.66
C ALA A 4 5.57 -38.51 -20.72
N VAL A 5 5.65 -38.91 -21.99
CA VAL A 5 6.10 -38.03 -23.08
C VAL A 5 5.10 -36.89 -23.28
N LEU A 6 3.80 -37.17 -23.21
CA LEU A 6 2.78 -36.11 -23.25
C LEU A 6 2.94 -35.12 -22.09
N ALA A 7 3.23 -35.61 -20.88
CA ALA A 7 3.49 -34.74 -19.72
C ALA A 7 4.71 -33.83 -19.94
N GLY A 8 5.78 -34.33 -20.58
CA GLY A 8 6.93 -33.52 -20.96
C GLY A 8 6.56 -32.37 -21.93
N HIS A 9 5.78 -32.67 -22.97
CA HIS A 9 5.31 -31.62 -23.89
C HIS A 9 4.40 -30.59 -23.19
N LEU A 10 3.53 -31.04 -22.28
CA LEU A 10 2.70 -30.14 -21.46
C LEU A 10 3.55 -29.25 -20.55
N ALA A 11 4.59 -29.80 -19.91
CA ALA A 11 5.50 -29.00 -19.08
C ALA A 11 6.13 -27.86 -19.88
N PHE A 12 6.74 -28.13 -21.04
CA PHE A 12 7.34 -27.11 -21.86
C PHE A 12 6.30 -26.14 -22.45
N GLY A 13 5.14 -26.63 -22.87
CA GLY A 13 4.05 -25.79 -23.36
C GLY A 13 3.54 -24.81 -22.32
N LEU A 14 3.40 -25.26 -21.06
CA LEU A 14 2.99 -24.40 -19.93
C LEU A 14 4.08 -23.38 -19.58
N ILE A 15 5.35 -23.75 -19.66
CA ILE A 15 6.46 -22.77 -19.51
C ILE A 15 6.37 -21.70 -20.58
N ALA A 16 6.22 -22.08 -21.86
CA ALA A 16 6.06 -21.12 -22.95
C ALA A 16 4.82 -20.22 -22.75
N PHE A 17 3.69 -20.82 -22.34
CA PHE A 17 2.47 -20.08 -22.05
C PHE A 17 2.64 -19.10 -20.86
N SER A 18 3.45 -19.44 -19.85
CA SER A 18 3.67 -18.58 -18.71
C SER A 18 4.23 -17.19 -19.09
N PHE A 19 5.03 -17.09 -20.17
CA PHE A 19 5.54 -15.80 -20.68
C PHE A 19 4.45 -14.88 -21.24
N LEU A 20 3.27 -15.40 -21.56
CA LEU A 20 2.13 -14.61 -22.04
C LEU A 20 1.22 -14.14 -20.90
N VAL A 21 1.38 -14.70 -19.70
CA VAL A 21 0.55 -14.39 -18.55
C VAL A 21 0.98 -13.07 -17.93
N LYS A 22 0.08 -12.09 -17.90
CA LYS A 22 0.33 -10.76 -17.31
C LYS A 22 0.07 -10.72 -15.80
N ASP A 23 -0.83 -11.55 -15.30
CA ASP A 23 -1.16 -11.61 -13.88
C ASP A 23 -0.16 -12.48 -13.12
N ILE A 24 0.44 -11.92 -12.08
CA ILE A 24 1.49 -12.58 -11.29
C ILE A 24 0.98 -13.85 -10.61
N LEU A 25 -0.27 -13.88 -10.11
CA LEU A 25 -0.84 -15.04 -9.45
C LEU A 25 -1.00 -16.20 -10.44
N TRP A 26 -1.59 -15.92 -11.62
CA TRP A 26 -1.74 -16.90 -12.68
C TRP A 26 -0.41 -17.42 -13.18
N LEU A 27 0.60 -16.56 -13.34
CA LEU A 27 1.96 -16.96 -13.69
C LEU A 27 2.51 -17.98 -12.70
N ARG A 28 2.35 -17.76 -11.39
CA ARG A 28 2.80 -18.69 -10.36
C ARG A 28 2.06 -20.05 -10.42
N ILE A 29 0.75 -20.02 -10.64
CA ILE A 29 -0.07 -21.25 -10.77
C ILE A 29 0.39 -22.07 -11.99
N VAL A 30 0.54 -21.43 -13.14
CA VAL A 30 1.01 -22.10 -14.38
C VAL A 30 2.42 -22.67 -14.19
N SER A 31 3.31 -21.97 -13.50
CA SER A 31 4.67 -22.45 -13.21
C SER A 31 4.67 -23.70 -12.30
N ILE A 32 3.78 -23.77 -11.31
CA ILE A 32 3.61 -24.97 -10.47
C ILE A 32 3.12 -26.15 -11.29
N LEU A 33 2.12 -25.93 -12.16
CA LEU A 33 1.62 -26.98 -13.04
C LEU A 33 2.71 -27.51 -13.98
N ALA A 34 3.48 -26.60 -14.61
CA ALA A 34 4.59 -26.97 -15.49
C ALA A 34 5.65 -27.79 -14.75
N SER A 35 6.05 -27.35 -13.55
CA SER A 35 7.01 -28.08 -12.72
C SER A 35 6.49 -29.46 -12.28
N SER A 36 5.20 -29.57 -11.98
CA SER A 36 4.57 -30.86 -11.63
C SER A 36 4.59 -31.87 -12.80
N PHE A 37 4.24 -31.40 -14.01
CA PHE A 37 4.37 -32.25 -15.21
C PHE A 37 5.82 -32.61 -15.52
N SER A 38 6.77 -31.70 -15.27
CA SER A 38 8.20 -31.97 -15.41
C SER A 38 8.68 -33.04 -14.43
N VAL A 39 8.26 -33.00 -13.17
CA VAL A 39 8.57 -34.05 -12.18
C VAL A 39 8.05 -35.40 -12.67
N PHE A 40 6.78 -35.46 -13.12
CA PHE A 40 6.20 -36.69 -13.64
C PHE A 40 6.99 -37.23 -14.84
N TYR A 41 7.37 -36.37 -15.79
CA TYR A 41 8.18 -36.76 -16.95
C TYR A 41 9.53 -37.33 -16.51
N ASN A 42 10.28 -36.62 -15.64
CA ASN A 42 11.61 -37.01 -15.23
C ASN A 42 11.65 -38.24 -14.32
N TRP A 43 10.49 -38.61 -13.74
CA TRP A 43 10.35 -39.86 -12.97
C TRP A 43 10.12 -41.08 -13.85
N PHE A 44 9.26 -40.97 -14.89
CA PHE A 44 8.75 -42.15 -15.62
C PHE A 44 9.41 -42.42 -16.97
N ILE A 45 10.12 -41.48 -17.56
CA ILE A 45 10.72 -41.64 -18.90
C ILE A 45 12.12 -42.24 -18.88
N PRO A 46 13.08 -41.73 -18.09
CA PRO A 46 14.41 -42.30 -18.01
C PRO A 46 14.39 -43.70 -17.38
N ALA A 47 15.40 -44.52 -17.72
CA ALA A 47 15.60 -45.81 -17.06
C ALA A 47 15.78 -45.68 -15.54
N ASP A 48 16.48 -44.58 -15.13
CA ASP A 48 16.58 -44.17 -13.73
C ASP A 48 16.04 -42.75 -13.56
N PRO A 49 15.32 -42.43 -12.45
CA PRO A 49 14.78 -41.09 -12.24
C PRO A 49 15.84 -39.99 -12.25
N MET A 50 15.58 -38.91 -12.97
CA MET A 50 16.51 -37.78 -13.04
C MET A 50 16.40 -36.89 -11.77
N TRP A 51 16.97 -37.36 -10.67
CA TRP A 51 16.90 -36.73 -9.34
C TRP A 51 17.31 -35.26 -9.34
N LEU A 52 18.30 -34.87 -10.14
CA LEU A 52 18.72 -33.46 -10.22
C LEU A 52 17.57 -32.58 -10.70
N ALA A 53 16.90 -32.95 -11.79
CA ALA A 53 15.78 -32.20 -12.35
C ALA A 53 14.56 -32.24 -11.42
N ILE A 54 14.28 -33.38 -10.80
CA ILE A 54 13.17 -33.56 -9.86
C ILE A 54 13.35 -32.64 -8.64
N ASN A 55 14.52 -32.64 -8.02
CA ASN A 55 14.81 -31.82 -6.84
C ASN A 55 14.66 -30.31 -7.14
N TRP A 56 15.18 -29.84 -8.28
CA TRP A 56 15.03 -28.44 -8.67
C TRP A 56 13.56 -28.07 -8.94
N ASN A 57 12.77 -28.96 -9.54
CA ASN A 57 11.35 -28.70 -9.72
C ASN A 57 10.61 -28.59 -8.37
N PHE A 58 10.97 -29.38 -7.34
CA PHE A 58 10.43 -29.20 -5.99
C PHE A 58 10.80 -27.85 -5.39
N VAL A 59 12.04 -27.38 -5.59
CA VAL A 59 12.46 -26.02 -5.17
C VAL A 59 11.61 -24.96 -5.86
N PHE A 60 11.40 -25.06 -7.19
CA PHE A 60 10.56 -24.12 -7.93
C PHE A 60 9.10 -24.13 -7.46
N ILE A 61 8.52 -25.30 -7.21
CA ILE A 61 7.16 -25.41 -6.66
C ILE A 61 7.09 -24.71 -5.30
N SER A 62 8.05 -24.96 -4.41
CA SER A 62 8.09 -24.37 -3.06
C SER A 62 8.19 -22.85 -3.10
N LEU A 63 9.05 -22.29 -3.96
CA LEU A 63 9.20 -20.85 -4.14
C LEU A 63 7.92 -20.22 -4.70
N ASN A 64 7.26 -20.87 -5.67
CA ASN A 64 6.01 -20.36 -6.23
C ASN A 64 4.86 -20.41 -5.21
N LEU A 65 4.75 -21.48 -4.40
CA LEU A 65 3.78 -21.58 -3.31
C LEU A 65 4.00 -20.50 -2.25
N TYR A 66 5.25 -20.23 -1.88
CA TYR A 66 5.61 -19.15 -0.96
C TYR A 66 5.15 -17.78 -1.49
N HIS A 67 5.40 -17.48 -2.76
CA HIS A 67 4.93 -16.23 -3.37
C HIS A 67 3.41 -16.14 -3.46
N ILE A 68 2.72 -17.24 -3.79
CA ILE A 68 1.24 -17.28 -3.77
C ILE A 68 0.72 -16.99 -2.36
N ALA A 69 1.34 -17.58 -1.34
CA ALA A 69 0.94 -17.33 0.05
C ALA A 69 1.09 -15.85 0.44
N ILE A 70 2.17 -15.18 0.01
CA ILE A 70 2.35 -13.74 0.20
C ILE A 70 1.25 -12.95 -0.49
N ILE A 71 0.99 -13.23 -1.79
CA ILE A 71 -0.03 -12.51 -2.57
C ILE A 71 -1.42 -12.65 -1.92
N ILE A 72 -1.78 -13.87 -1.49
CA ILE A 72 -3.05 -14.12 -0.80
C ILE A 72 -3.09 -13.41 0.55
N TYR A 73 -1.99 -13.43 1.31
CA TYR A 73 -1.91 -12.74 2.60
C TYR A 73 -2.12 -11.22 2.46
N GLU A 74 -1.49 -10.61 1.46
CA GLU A 74 -1.62 -9.16 1.20
C GLU A 74 -3.03 -8.75 0.71
N LYS A 75 -3.73 -9.66 0.03
CA LYS A 75 -5.10 -9.43 -0.48
C LYS A 75 -6.21 -9.88 0.48
N ARG A 76 -5.88 -10.37 1.68
CA ARG A 76 -6.92 -10.82 2.62
C ARG A 76 -7.89 -9.69 2.93
N PRO A 77 -9.21 -9.95 2.86
CA PRO A 77 -10.20 -9.00 3.33
C PRO A 77 -9.98 -8.80 4.85
N VAL A 78 -9.80 -7.57 5.21
CA VAL A 78 -9.63 -7.19 6.61
C VAL A 78 -10.95 -6.61 7.10
N HIS A 79 -11.41 -7.09 8.26
CA HIS A 79 -12.58 -6.52 8.89
C HIS A 79 -12.22 -5.13 9.43
N MET A 80 -12.74 -4.10 8.78
CA MET A 80 -12.56 -2.70 9.16
C MET A 80 -13.88 -2.17 9.70
N ASN A 81 -13.82 -1.20 10.61
CA ASN A 81 -15.02 -0.46 10.97
C ASN A 81 -15.51 0.40 9.78
N PRO A 82 -16.80 0.81 9.74
CA PRO A 82 -17.36 1.54 8.59
C PRO A 82 -16.54 2.79 8.18
N LYS A 83 -16.07 3.59 9.14
CA LYS A 83 -15.26 4.79 8.86
C LYS A 83 -13.91 4.44 8.22
N ASN A 84 -13.25 3.39 8.71
CA ASN A 84 -11.99 2.94 8.14
C ASN A 84 -12.19 2.32 6.75
N THR A 85 -13.31 1.66 6.49
CA THR A 85 -13.66 1.13 5.16
C THR A 85 -13.84 2.27 4.17
N GLU A 86 -14.64 3.28 4.53
CA GLU A 86 -14.87 4.46 3.69
C GLU A 86 -13.54 5.19 3.39
N LEU A 87 -12.71 5.40 4.40
CA LEU A 87 -11.43 6.07 4.26
C LEU A 87 -10.46 5.26 3.36
N TYR A 88 -10.48 3.93 3.49
CA TYR A 88 -9.73 3.05 2.62
C TYR A 88 -10.16 3.15 1.16
N GLU A 89 -11.46 3.07 0.89
CA GLU A 89 -12.01 3.09 -0.46
C GLU A 89 -11.83 4.44 -1.16
N THR A 90 -11.91 5.55 -0.41
CA THR A 90 -11.82 6.90 -0.97
C THR A 90 -10.38 7.41 -1.13
N MET A 91 -9.51 7.16 -0.13
CA MET A 91 -8.19 7.78 -0.07
C MET A 91 -7.03 6.79 -0.22
N PHE A 92 -7.17 5.60 0.35
CA PHE A 92 -6.07 4.65 0.50
C PHE A 92 -6.23 3.38 -0.34
N ASN A 93 -7.09 3.39 -1.37
CA ASN A 93 -7.38 2.24 -2.23
C ASN A 93 -6.18 1.72 -3.04
N LYS A 94 -5.09 2.49 -3.12
CA LYS A 94 -3.82 2.09 -3.72
C LYS A 94 -2.95 1.24 -2.80
N LEU A 95 -3.26 1.23 -1.50
CA LEU A 95 -2.60 0.36 -0.53
C LEU A 95 -3.27 -1.01 -0.53
N SER A 96 -2.50 -2.04 -0.20
CA SER A 96 -3.13 -3.32 0.18
C SER A 96 -3.89 -3.16 1.51
N PRO A 97 -4.95 -3.95 1.76
CA PRO A 97 -5.67 -3.90 3.03
C PRO A 97 -4.77 -4.08 4.26
N VAL A 98 -3.73 -4.90 4.12
CA VAL A 98 -2.75 -5.15 5.20
C VAL A 98 -1.87 -3.92 5.45
N GLU A 99 -1.43 -3.21 4.40
CA GLU A 99 -0.68 -1.95 4.54
C GLU A 99 -1.54 -0.86 5.18
N TYR A 100 -2.79 -0.75 4.76
CA TYR A 100 -3.74 0.20 5.35
C TYR A 100 -3.94 -0.06 6.85
N LEU A 101 -4.06 -1.32 7.27
CA LEU A 101 -4.15 -1.65 8.69
C LEU A 101 -2.92 -1.22 9.48
N LYS A 102 -1.72 -1.29 8.90
CA LYS A 102 -0.51 -0.84 9.59
C LYS A 102 -0.58 0.65 9.94
N ILE A 103 -1.09 1.48 9.02
CA ILE A 103 -1.22 2.93 9.27
C ILE A 103 -2.37 3.26 10.20
N THR A 104 -3.49 2.53 10.13
CA THR A 104 -4.63 2.76 11.02
C THR A 104 -4.37 2.30 12.45
N LYS A 105 -3.49 1.32 12.64
CA LYS A 105 -3.11 0.82 13.96
C LYS A 105 -2.37 1.85 14.81
N ILE A 106 -1.61 2.75 14.17
CA ILE A 106 -0.86 3.83 14.83
C ILE A 106 -1.56 5.19 14.70
N ALA A 107 -2.77 5.20 14.14
CA ALA A 107 -3.59 6.39 13.99
C ALA A 107 -4.50 6.58 15.20
N GLU A 108 -4.75 7.83 15.53
CA GLU A 108 -5.73 8.25 16.54
C GLU A 108 -6.88 9.03 15.87
N TRP A 109 -8.11 8.68 16.18
CA TRP A 109 -9.28 9.47 15.80
C TRP A 109 -9.50 10.58 16.81
N LYS A 110 -9.49 11.84 16.32
CA LYS A 110 -9.64 13.02 17.16
C LYS A 110 -10.65 13.99 16.56
N VAL A 111 -11.48 14.59 17.42
CA VAL A 111 -12.36 15.69 17.05
C VAL A 111 -11.76 16.98 17.58
N PHE A 112 -11.42 17.90 16.68
CA PHE A 112 -11.04 19.25 17.02
C PHE A 112 -12.28 20.14 17.06
N LYS A 113 -12.41 20.93 18.13
CA LYS A 113 -13.54 21.83 18.31
C LYS A 113 -13.42 23.06 17.41
N ALA A 114 -14.56 23.69 17.07
CA ALA A 114 -14.57 24.94 16.33
C ALA A 114 -13.65 25.98 16.99
N GLY A 115 -12.71 26.55 16.21
CA GLY A 115 -11.69 27.50 16.68
C GLY A 115 -10.46 26.86 17.34
N GLU A 116 -10.41 25.54 17.52
CA GLU A 116 -9.23 24.87 18.08
C GLU A 116 -8.07 24.90 17.09
N VAL A 117 -6.89 25.34 17.56
CA VAL A 117 -5.66 25.36 16.77
C VAL A 117 -5.09 23.94 16.68
N MET A 118 -4.94 23.45 15.46
CA MET A 118 -4.37 22.14 15.17
C MET A 118 -2.85 22.22 15.00
N ILE A 119 -2.37 23.25 14.34
CA ILE A 119 -0.95 23.56 14.09
C ILE A 119 -0.78 25.08 14.19
N GLU A 120 0.28 25.55 14.85
CA GLU A 120 0.64 26.95 14.98
C GLU A 120 1.77 27.31 14.01
N GLN A 121 1.64 28.46 13.32
CA GLN A 121 2.65 28.94 12.38
C GLN A 121 4.01 29.13 13.10
N HIS A 122 5.09 28.75 12.44
CA HIS A 122 6.45 28.71 12.94
C HIS A 122 6.70 27.75 14.10
N GLY A 123 5.67 27.07 14.60
CA GLY A 123 5.78 26.03 15.61
C GLY A 123 6.26 24.68 15.05
N PRO A 124 6.73 23.80 15.94
CA PRO A 124 7.07 22.42 15.56
C PRO A 124 5.81 21.63 15.21
N VAL A 125 5.86 20.85 14.16
CA VAL A 125 4.73 19.98 13.75
C VAL A 125 5.05 18.54 14.13
N THR A 126 4.38 18.05 15.15
CA THR A 126 4.56 16.69 15.67
C THR A 126 3.62 15.67 15.05
N ASN A 127 2.55 16.13 14.43
CA ASN A 127 1.51 15.28 13.89
C ASN A 127 1.26 15.54 12.40
N LEU A 128 0.96 14.48 11.66
CA LEU A 128 0.31 14.53 10.36
C LEU A 128 -1.17 14.25 10.57
N ILE A 129 -2.04 15.14 10.09
CA ILE A 129 -3.48 15.08 10.36
C ILE A 129 -4.21 14.98 9.03
N LEU A 130 -5.17 14.07 8.91
CA LEU A 130 -6.07 13.95 7.77
C LEU A 130 -7.47 14.40 8.22
N VAL A 131 -8.04 15.37 7.53
CA VAL A 131 -9.42 15.79 7.73
C VAL A 131 -10.34 14.69 7.19
N TYR A 132 -11.11 14.07 8.07
CA TYR A 132 -12.10 13.06 7.68
C TYR A 132 -13.46 13.69 7.41
N ASN A 133 -13.94 14.55 8.32
CA ASN A 133 -15.20 15.26 8.16
C ASN A 133 -15.09 16.64 8.83
N GLY A 134 -15.17 17.70 8.03
CA GLY A 134 -15.11 19.09 8.51
C GLY A 134 -14.33 20.02 7.60
N THR A 135 -13.90 21.14 8.17
CA THR A 135 -13.18 22.19 7.43
C THR A 135 -12.13 22.84 8.33
N VAL A 136 -10.93 23.02 7.79
CA VAL A 136 -9.81 23.67 8.48
C VAL A 136 -9.42 24.96 7.73
N ASN A 137 -9.35 26.06 8.45
CA ASN A 137 -8.82 27.31 7.92
C ASN A 137 -7.29 27.33 8.02
N VAL A 138 -6.65 27.75 6.94
CA VAL A 138 -5.18 27.95 6.86
C VAL A 138 -4.92 29.45 6.88
N ILE A 139 -4.15 29.92 7.86
CA ILE A 139 -3.89 31.33 8.13
C ILE A 139 -2.39 31.57 8.12
N VAL A 140 -1.95 32.62 7.42
CA VAL A 140 -0.56 33.08 7.40
C VAL A 140 -0.56 34.52 7.90
N GLY A 141 0.08 34.78 9.06
CA GLY A 141 -0.09 36.05 9.76
C GLY A 141 -1.57 36.21 10.17
N ASP A 142 -2.20 37.29 9.69
CA ASP A 142 -3.62 37.57 9.94
C ASP A 142 -4.52 37.18 8.76
N ASP A 143 -3.95 36.74 7.65
CA ASP A 143 -4.70 36.47 6.43
C ASP A 143 -5.06 34.97 6.31
N LYS A 144 -6.35 34.71 6.05
CA LYS A 144 -6.83 33.40 5.65
C LYS A 144 -6.46 33.14 4.19
N VAL A 145 -5.52 32.21 3.96
CA VAL A 145 -4.99 31.89 2.63
C VAL A 145 -5.66 30.70 1.97
N ALA A 146 -6.23 29.77 2.74
CA ALA A 146 -6.89 28.59 2.20
C ALA A 146 -7.91 27.96 3.18
N GLU A 147 -8.74 27.07 2.65
CA GLU A 147 -9.55 26.12 3.43
C GLU A 147 -9.22 24.70 3.01
N LEU A 148 -9.01 23.83 3.99
CA LEU A 148 -8.87 22.39 3.81
C LEU A 148 -10.18 21.71 4.14
N LYS A 149 -10.53 20.70 3.36
CA LYS A 149 -11.77 19.94 3.47
C LYS A 149 -11.48 18.45 3.66
N ASP A 150 -12.54 17.66 3.71
CA ASP A 150 -12.48 16.20 3.78
C ASP A 150 -11.48 15.62 2.77
N GLY A 151 -10.68 14.67 3.20
CA GLY A 151 -9.65 14.03 2.40
C GLY A 151 -8.35 14.83 2.26
N GLN A 152 -8.19 15.99 2.91
CA GLN A 152 -6.99 16.79 2.84
C GLN A 152 -6.14 16.66 4.12
N PHE A 153 -4.82 16.72 3.93
CA PHE A 153 -3.88 16.63 5.03
C PHE A 153 -3.52 18.01 5.57
N VAL A 154 -3.23 18.07 6.86
CA VAL A 154 -2.70 19.23 7.60
C VAL A 154 -1.33 18.82 8.15
N GLY A 155 -0.32 19.68 7.95
CA GLY A 155 1.06 19.41 8.37
C GLY A 155 1.90 18.62 7.38
N GLU A 156 1.42 18.40 6.16
CA GLU A 156 2.08 17.67 5.08
C GLU A 156 3.39 18.36 4.63
N MET A 157 3.43 19.69 4.62
CA MET A 157 4.63 20.45 4.28
C MET A 157 5.77 20.15 5.27
N SER A 158 5.47 20.21 6.56
CA SER A 158 6.44 19.89 7.60
C SER A 158 6.85 18.41 7.57
N PHE A 159 5.89 17.52 7.31
CA PHE A 159 6.18 16.08 7.19
C PHE A 159 7.19 15.77 6.09
N LEU A 160 7.08 16.43 4.93
CA LEU A 160 7.95 16.22 3.77
C LEU A 160 9.27 16.98 3.86
N THR A 161 9.28 18.19 4.45
CA THR A 161 10.46 19.09 4.43
C THR A 161 11.21 19.11 5.75
N GLU A 162 10.64 18.58 6.82
CA GLU A 162 11.14 18.63 8.21
C GLU A 162 11.30 20.04 8.77
N LYS A 163 10.64 21.04 8.14
CA LYS A 163 10.65 22.44 8.56
C LYS A 163 9.46 22.74 9.48
N PRO A 164 9.55 23.79 10.29
CA PRO A 164 8.41 24.31 11.07
C PRO A 164 7.20 24.62 10.19
N ALA A 165 6.03 24.72 10.82
CA ALA A 165 4.78 25.06 10.14
C ALA A 165 4.87 26.39 9.39
N THR A 166 4.37 26.41 8.15
CA THR A 166 4.32 27.60 7.31
C THR A 166 3.07 28.46 7.57
N ALA A 167 2.05 27.87 8.20
CA ALA A 167 0.77 28.51 8.48
C ALA A 167 0.17 27.99 9.78
N THR A 168 -0.73 28.76 10.38
CA THR A 168 -1.61 28.31 11.45
C THR A 168 -2.81 27.61 10.82
N CYS A 169 -3.14 26.41 11.32
CA CYS A 169 -4.30 25.64 10.91
C CYS A 169 -5.25 25.52 12.08
N LEU A 170 -6.50 25.92 11.91
CA LEU A 170 -7.53 25.83 12.93
C LEU A 170 -8.84 25.27 12.39
N ALA A 171 -9.55 24.50 13.21
CA ALA A 171 -10.83 23.94 12.86
C ALA A 171 -11.88 25.05 12.69
N LYS A 172 -12.52 25.12 11.51
CA LYS A 172 -13.59 26.10 11.26
C LYS A 172 -14.87 25.75 11.99
N TYR A 173 -15.16 24.47 12.05
CA TYR A 173 -16.26 23.82 12.76
C TYR A 173 -15.70 22.63 13.55
N ASP A 174 -16.54 21.94 14.33
CA ASP A 174 -16.15 20.65 14.90
C ASP A 174 -15.71 19.72 13.75
N THR A 175 -14.44 19.35 13.77
CA THR A 175 -13.78 18.65 12.65
C THR A 175 -13.22 17.33 13.12
N GLU A 176 -13.72 16.23 12.55
CA GLU A 176 -13.22 14.88 12.82
C GLU A 176 -12.01 14.57 11.94
N CYS A 177 -10.93 14.10 12.55
CA CYS A 177 -9.66 13.88 11.91
C CYS A 177 -9.05 12.52 12.29
N VAL A 178 -8.18 12.03 11.41
CA VAL A 178 -7.24 10.95 11.71
C VAL A 178 -5.86 11.56 11.88
N VAL A 179 -5.22 11.26 13.01
CA VAL A 179 -3.96 11.88 13.45
C VAL A 179 -2.88 10.81 13.55
N TRP A 180 -1.73 11.06 12.97
CA TRP A 180 -0.53 10.24 13.11
C TRP A 180 0.59 11.05 13.75
N HIS A 181 1.21 10.51 14.79
CA HIS A 181 2.44 11.07 15.34
C HIS A 181 3.57 10.91 14.33
N GLN A 182 4.16 12.01 13.86
CA GLN A 182 5.12 12.01 12.74
C GLN A 182 6.31 11.08 12.94
N PRO A 183 7.01 11.05 14.08
CA PRO A 183 8.14 10.14 14.30
C PRO A 183 7.77 8.68 14.14
N GLU A 184 6.65 8.24 14.74
CA GLU A 184 6.18 6.87 14.65
C GLU A 184 5.75 6.51 13.22
N PHE A 185 5.05 7.42 12.55
CA PHE A 185 4.63 7.23 11.17
C PHE A 185 5.82 7.16 10.22
N LYS A 186 6.83 8.04 10.36
CA LYS A 186 8.07 7.99 9.58
C LYS A 186 8.82 6.68 9.79
N GLU A 187 8.89 6.17 11.02
CA GLU A 187 9.52 4.88 11.31
C GLU A 187 8.80 3.71 10.66
N LEU A 188 7.45 3.71 10.69
CA LEU A 188 6.63 2.72 9.97
C LEU A 188 6.90 2.76 8.46
N LEU A 189 6.93 3.95 7.86
CA LEU A 189 7.18 4.14 6.43
C LEU A 189 8.59 3.67 6.05
N LYS A 190 9.60 3.97 6.86
CA LYS A 190 10.99 3.54 6.64
C LYS A 190 11.12 2.02 6.55
N ARG A 191 10.34 1.28 7.34
CA ARG A 191 10.31 -0.19 7.32
C ARG A 191 9.48 -0.78 6.18
N ASN A 192 8.68 0.02 5.48
CA ASN A 192 7.76 -0.42 4.43
C ASN A 192 7.87 0.47 3.18
N PRO A 193 8.84 0.20 2.27
CA PRO A 193 9.10 1.07 1.11
C PRO A 193 7.90 1.28 0.17
N SER A 194 7.09 0.24 -0.06
CA SER A 194 5.87 0.35 -0.89
C SER A 194 4.90 1.37 -0.29
N LEU A 195 4.65 1.26 1.01
CA LEU A 195 3.80 2.19 1.76
C LEU A 195 4.36 3.63 1.72
N TYR A 196 5.68 3.79 1.87
CA TYR A 196 6.35 5.09 1.78
C TYR A 196 6.07 5.81 0.47
N TYR A 197 6.28 5.14 -0.67
CA TYR A 197 6.05 5.75 -1.99
C TYR A 197 4.58 6.13 -2.20
N THR A 198 3.65 5.30 -1.75
CA THR A 198 2.21 5.58 -1.88
C THR A 198 1.81 6.79 -1.04
N ILE A 199 2.21 6.87 0.22
CA ILE A 199 1.92 8.01 1.10
C ILE A 199 2.59 9.28 0.56
N GLN A 200 3.86 9.21 0.16
CA GLN A 200 4.55 10.36 -0.43
C GLN A 200 3.83 10.88 -1.67
N SER A 201 3.35 9.98 -2.54
CA SER A 201 2.57 10.37 -3.72
C SER A 201 1.25 11.06 -3.35
N LEU A 202 0.53 10.58 -2.33
CA LEU A 202 -0.71 11.20 -1.85
C LEU A 202 -0.45 12.63 -1.35
N LEU A 203 0.56 12.82 -0.49
CA LEU A 203 0.90 14.13 0.07
C LEU A 203 1.37 15.11 -1.02
N THR A 204 2.22 14.65 -1.95
CA THR A 204 2.74 15.51 -3.03
C THR A 204 1.63 15.94 -3.99
N ASN A 205 0.69 15.06 -4.33
CA ASN A 205 -0.43 15.39 -5.20
C ASN A 205 -1.33 16.48 -4.60
N GLN A 206 -1.52 16.48 -3.29
CA GLN A 206 -2.24 17.54 -2.60
C GLN A 206 -1.53 18.89 -2.73
N LEU A 207 -0.20 18.93 -2.54
CA LEU A 207 0.59 20.18 -2.65
C LEU A 207 0.54 20.78 -4.07
N VAL A 208 0.61 19.93 -5.09
CA VAL A 208 0.46 20.36 -6.50
C VAL A 208 -0.93 20.96 -6.73
N GLY A 209 -1.97 20.38 -6.12
CA GLY A 209 -3.34 20.89 -6.20
C GLY A 209 -3.50 22.30 -5.61
N TYR A 210 -2.71 22.66 -4.60
CA TYR A 210 -2.72 24.04 -4.05
C TYR A 210 -2.02 25.04 -4.97
N SER A 211 -0.89 24.65 -5.55
CA SER A 211 -0.14 25.52 -6.47
C SER A 211 -0.96 25.94 -7.71
N ASN A 212 -1.88 25.09 -8.15
CA ASN A 212 -2.74 25.37 -9.32
C ASN A 212 -3.99 26.20 -9.00
N LYS A 213 -4.39 26.33 -7.72
CA LYS A 213 -5.54 27.13 -7.28
C LYS A 213 -5.17 28.57 -6.90
N GLY A 214 -3.89 28.87 -6.80
CA GLY A 214 -3.35 30.21 -6.47
C GLY A 214 -2.98 31.07 -7.67
N LYS A 215 -3.36 30.64 -8.88
CA LYS A 215 -3.31 31.43 -10.11
C LYS A 215 -4.75 31.70 -10.54
#